data_e097a3928b12304f80b9d91fa01ed4cd
#
_entry.id   e097a3928b12304f80b9d91fa01ed4cd
#
_cell.length_a   1.000
_cell.length_b   1.000
_cell.length_c   1.000
_cell.angle_alpha   90.00
_cell.angle_beta   90.00
_cell.angle_gamma   90.00
#
_symmetry.space_group_name_H-M   'P 1'
#
loop_
_entity.id
_entity.type
_entity.pdbx_description
1 polymer ?
#
loop_
_entity_poly.entity_id
_entity_poly.type
_entity_poly.pdbx_seq_one_letter_code
_entity_poly.pdbx_strand_id
1 'polypeptide(L)'
;EIMPSLVGSEMCIRDRNGLSATIHKIENKLGGKSETSYDAWCQKYDVKKEELEEQRKRTFSYQPLFSVVVPLYRTKPEFLKEMIGSIQAQTYGNWQLCLADGSLSGDDAGTAENGQAPVTELTPLLEQYAKADKRITFTTLPKNLGISGNTNAALALAAGDYIVLADHDDIVPANALYELADALNQDRSIDVLYSDEDKISMDGKKRFEPHFKPDFDLDLLCSVNYICHLFAAKKELVDMAGGFCSEYDGAQDLDFILRCCENAKNIRHIPKILYHWRCHMQSTAANPESKLYAFEAGRRAIEAHYSRIGVPAAVENAAFYGMYRTKYDWKEKPLVSIIIPNKDHRKDLETCVNSILEKTTYPNIEFIIVENNSTEQETFDYYKDLETMRENVHVVFYEGGFNYSKINNFGADAAKGSYLLLLNNDTEMIDGGAIGEMLGYCMRGDVGIVGAKLLYEDETIQHAGVVLGFGGTAGHAFIGKPRYDTGYFGRILCAQDYSAVTAACMMVKRSVFDEVGGLTEELAVAFNDIDFCLKVRKTGKLVVYDPVSYTHLRAHETR
;
A
#
# COMPACT_ATOMS: atom_id res chain seq x y z
N GLU A 1 -11.76 6.11 24.83
CA GLU A 1 -12.83 5.28 24.24
C GLU A 1 -12.94 5.47 22.72
N ILE A 2 -11.86 5.24 22.00
CA ILE A 2 -11.86 5.15 20.54
C ILE A 2 -10.99 3.94 20.22
N MET A 3 -11.62 2.78 20.06
CA MET A 3 -11.19 1.60 19.32
C MET A 3 -11.83 0.30 19.84
N PRO A 4 -12.91 -0.20 19.26
CA PRO A 4 -13.32 -1.59 19.49
C PRO A 4 -12.62 -2.60 18.56
N SER A 5 -12.11 -2.21 17.37
CA SER A 5 -11.55 -3.18 16.41
C SER A 5 -10.08 -3.50 16.61
N LEU A 6 -9.31 -2.66 17.32
CA LEU A 6 -7.95 -2.96 17.77
C LEU A 6 -7.89 -3.79 19.07
N VAL A 7 -9.00 -3.96 19.77
CA VAL A 7 -9.04 -4.67 21.06
C VAL A 7 -8.77 -6.18 20.89
N GLY A 8 -9.09 -6.77 19.77
CA GLY A 8 -8.82 -8.20 19.52
C GLY A 8 -7.32 -8.50 19.29
N SER A 9 -6.62 -7.65 18.57
CA SER A 9 -5.16 -7.78 18.35
C SER A 9 -4.36 -7.26 19.54
N GLU A 10 -4.83 -6.24 20.25
CA GLU A 10 -4.18 -5.72 21.45
C GLU A 10 -4.24 -6.69 22.65
N MET A 11 -5.26 -7.54 22.76
CA MET A 11 -5.30 -8.55 23.86
C MET A 11 -4.25 -9.64 23.71
N CYS A 12 -3.88 -10.05 22.51
CA CYS A 12 -2.78 -10.99 22.27
C CYS A 12 -1.39 -10.34 22.46
N ILE A 13 -1.28 -9.03 22.29
CA ILE A 13 -0.03 -8.27 22.47
C ILE A 13 0.15 -7.83 23.93
N ARG A 14 -0.92 -7.67 24.69
CA ARG A 14 -0.89 -7.23 26.10
C ARG A 14 -0.11 -8.15 27.03
N ASP A 15 -0.08 -9.44 26.74
CA ASP A 15 0.68 -10.43 27.55
C ASP A 15 2.19 -10.45 27.26
N ARG A 16 2.64 -9.81 26.18
CA ARG A 16 4.07 -9.78 25.80
C ARG A 16 4.80 -8.47 26.04
N ASN A 17 4.10 -7.34 26.07
CA ASN A 17 4.72 -6.00 26.08
C ASN A 17 4.34 -5.14 27.30
N GLY A 18 4.38 -5.66 28.51
CA GLY A 18 4.34 -4.98 29.80
C GLY A 18 4.11 -3.46 29.89
N LEU A 19 4.00 -2.93 31.08
CA LEU A 19 3.76 -1.54 31.52
C LEU A 19 4.29 -0.37 30.64
N SER A 20 5.32 -0.56 29.83
CA SER A 20 5.94 0.48 28.98
C SER A 20 4.97 1.08 27.95
N ALA A 21 4.19 0.25 27.26
CA ALA A 21 3.24 0.74 26.24
C ALA A 21 2.08 1.54 26.86
N THR A 22 1.71 1.21 28.10
CA THR A 22 0.65 1.94 28.84
C THR A 22 1.17 3.30 29.32
N ILE A 23 2.43 3.39 29.73
CA ILE A 23 3.07 4.64 30.15
C ILE A 23 3.22 5.59 28.95
N HIS A 24 3.64 5.11 27.78
CA HIS A 24 3.74 5.93 26.56
C HIS A 24 2.38 6.48 26.10
N LYS A 25 1.30 5.71 26.26
CA LYS A 25 -0.09 6.21 26.01
C LYS A 25 -0.50 7.31 26.99
N ILE A 26 -0.04 7.24 28.24
CA ILE A 26 -0.34 8.25 29.28
C ILE A 26 0.49 9.52 29.04
N GLU A 27 1.75 9.40 28.65
CA GLU A 27 2.63 10.54 28.34
C GLU A 27 2.16 11.29 27.09
N ASN A 28 1.71 10.60 26.04
CA ASN A 28 1.10 11.24 24.88
C ASN A 28 -0.23 11.94 25.19
N LYS A 29 -1.01 11.46 26.14
CA LYS A 29 -2.24 12.14 26.62
C LYS A 29 -1.96 13.39 27.45
N LEU A 30 -0.83 13.44 28.16
CA LEU A 30 -0.43 14.58 28.99
C LEU A 30 0.36 15.63 28.20
N GLY A 31 0.89 15.31 27.02
CA GLY A 31 1.71 16.17 26.19
C GLY A 31 0.95 17.18 25.29
N GLY A 32 -0.35 17.36 25.49
CA GLY A 32 -1.09 18.55 25.01
C GLY A 32 -1.13 18.80 23.51
N LYS A 33 -0.86 17.81 22.63
CA LYS A 33 -1.23 17.91 21.21
C LYS A 33 -2.68 17.49 21.06
N SER A 34 -3.56 18.45 20.79
CA SER A 34 -4.96 18.25 20.45
C SER A 34 -5.02 17.38 19.19
N GLU A 35 -5.20 16.06 19.37
CA GLU A 35 -5.61 15.19 18.26
C GLU A 35 -6.98 15.68 17.80
N THR A 36 -7.06 16.16 16.58
CA THR A 36 -8.35 16.51 15.96
C THR A 36 -9.17 15.22 15.89
N SER A 37 -10.29 15.14 16.61
CA SER A 37 -11.17 13.96 16.52
C SER A 37 -11.63 13.77 15.07
N TYR A 38 -11.89 12.52 14.67
CA TYR A 38 -12.38 12.28 13.31
C TYR A 38 -13.74 12.98 13.06
N ASP A 39 -14.58 13.08 14.06
CA ASP A 39 -15.85 13.82 13.98
C ASP A 39 -15.61 15.32 13.67
N ALA A 40 -14.60 15.95 14.30
CA ALA A 40 -14.25 17.34 14.02
C ALA A 40 -13.65 17.50 12.61
N TRP A 41 -12.89 16.49 12.13
CA TRP A 41 -12.40 16.44 10.77
C TRP A 41 -13.57 16.36 9.77
N CYS A 42 -14.54 15.45 9.98
CA CYS A 42 -15.74 15.33 9.16
C CYS A 42 -16.53 16.66 9.13
N GLN A 43 -16.74 17.28 10.28
CA GLN A 43 -17.43 18.60 10.34
C GLN A 43 -16.75 19.66 9.50
N LYS A 44 -15.43 19.62 9.36
CA LYS A 44 -14.65 20.59 8.61
C LYS A 44 -14.59 20.28 7.11
N TYR A 45 -14.42 19.02 6.73
CA TYR A 45 -14.05 18.63 5.37
C TYR A 45 -15.16 17.92 4.58
N ASP A 46 -16.21 17.41 5.25
CA ASP A 46 -17.35 16.87 4.53
C ASP A 46 -18.03 17.97 3.70
N VAL A 47 -18.48 17.57 2.52
CA VAL A 47 -19.22 18.45 1.60
C VAL A 47 -20.45 19.03 2.28
N LYS A 48 -20.63 20.35 2.17
CA LYS A 48 -21.75 21.06 2.79
C LYS A 48 -23.00 20.99 1.92
N LYS A 49 -24.16 21.21 2.54
CA LYS A 49 -25.45 21.16 1.83
C LYS A 49 -25.52 22.15 0.68
N GLU A 50 -24.98 23.34 0.87
CA GLU A 50 -24.93 24.39 -0.12
C GLU A 50 -24.08 23.96 -1.32
N GLU A 51 -22.94 23.33 -1.08
CA GLU A 51 -22.06 22.78 -2.13
C GLU A 51 -22.75 21.66 -2.91
N LEU A 52 -23.50 20.78 -2.24
CA LEU A 52 -24.30 19.73 -2.91
C LEU A 52 -25.38 20.34 -3.81
N GLU A 53 -26.00 21.45 -3.41
CA GLU A 53 -26.98 22.15 -4.24
C GLU A 53 -26.34 22.82 -5.46
N GLU A 54 -25.10 23.33 -5.32
CA GLU A 54 -24.34 23.88 -6.44
C GLU A 54 -23.90 22.77 -7.41
N GLN A 55 -23.42 21.63 -6.89
CA GLN A 55 -23.05 20.48 -7.69
C GLN A 55 -24.22 19.99 -8.57
N ARG A 56 -25.44 19.96 -8.05
CA ARG A 56 -26.64 19.58 -8.85
C ARG A 56 -26.94 20.52 -9.99
N LYS A 57 -26.52 21.78 -9.92
CA LYS A 57 -26.73 22.80 -10.96
C LYS A 57 -25.63 22.78 -12.01
N ARG A 58 -24.45 22.21 -11.68
CA ARG A 58 -23.29 22.20 -12.58
C ARG A 58 -23.51 21.27 -13.75
N THR A 59 -23.27 21.76 -14.96
CA THR A 59 -23.25 20.97 -16.18
C THR A 59 -21.81 20.74 -16.61
N PHE A 60 -21.42 19.50 -16.74
CA PHE A 60 -20.11 19.10 -17.24
C PHE A 60 -20.08 19.05 -18.78
N SER A 61 -18.93 19.38 -19.37
CA SER A 61 -18.74 19.26 -20.83
C SER A 61 -18.62 17.80 -21.28
N TYR A 62 -18.11 16.94 -20.42
CA TYR A 62 -18.10 15.49 -20.55
C TYR A 62 -18.96 14.88 -19.45
N GLN A 63 -19.95 14.10 -19.86
CA GLN A 63 -20.92 13.52 -18.94
C GLN A 63 -20.90 11.99 -19.08
N PRO A 64 -19.88 11.30 -18.53
CA PRO A 64 -19.82 9.84 -18.59
C PRO A 64 -21.00 9.21 -17.86
N LEU A 65 -21.54 8.14 -18.40
CA LEU A 65 -22.50 7.30 -17.69
C LEU A 65 -21.75 6.37 -16.72
N PHE A 66 -22.03 6.47 -15.44
CA PHE A 66 -21.52 5.55 -14.43
C PHE A 66 -22.50 4.42 -14.18
N SER A 67 -22.10 3.17 -14.41
CA SER A 67 -22.87 2.00 -13.97
C SER A 67 -22.35 1.53 -12.61
N VAL A 68 -23.15 1.73 -11.56
CA VAL A 68 -22.88 1.22 -10.21
C VAL A 68 -23.36 -0.23 -10.16
N VAL A 69 -22.42 -1.15 -9.94
CA VAL A 69 -22.63 -2.61 -9.97
C VAL A 69 -22.67 -3.15 -8.56
N VAL A 70 -23.76 -3.80 -8.18
CA VAL A 70 -24.00 -4.27 -6.80
C VAL A 70 -24.56 -5.71 -6.83
N PRO A 71 -23.82 -6.69 -6.33
CA PRO A 71 -24.33 -8.04 -6.09
C PRO A 71 -25.17 -8.06 -4.81
N LEU A 72 -26.29 -8.79 -4.83
CA LEU A 72 -27.15 -9.00 -3.67
C LEU A 72 -27.13 -10.47 -3.27
N TYR A 73 -27.00 -10.73 -1.97
CA TYR A 73 -27.14 -12.06 -1.40
C TYR A 73 -27.64 -11.97 0.04
N ARG A 74 -28.89 -12.42 0.29
CA ARG A 74 -29.54 -12.36 1.61
C ARG A 74 -29.43 -10.99 2.27
N THR A 75 -29.49 -9.94 1.44
CA THR A 75 -29.39 -8.55 1.87
C THR A 75 -30.58 -8.17 2.72
N LYS A 76 -30.34 -7.52 3.86
CA LYS A 76 -31.42 -6.98 4.68
C LYS A 76 -32.11 -5.83 3.92
N PRO A 77 -33.47 -5.83 3.84
CA PRO A 77 -34.18 -4.79 3.11
C PRO A 77 -33.84 -3.36 3.55
N GLU A 78 -33.50 -3.15 4.83
CA GLU A 78 -33.14 -1.85 5.38
C GLU A 78 -31.82 -1.34 4.75
N PHE A 79 -30.81 -2.19 4.68
CA PHE A 79 -29.51 -1.82 4.08
C PHE A 79 -29.64 -1.58 2.57
N LEU A 80 -30.40 -2.43 1.88
CA LEU A 80 -30.66 -2.23 0.46
C LEU A 80 -31.35 -0.89 0.19
N LYS A 81 -32.32 -0.48 1.03
CA LYS A 81 -32.98 0.84 0.93
C LYS A 81 -32.01 1.98 1.16
N GLU A 82 -31.14 1.87 2.16
CA GLU A 82 -30.13 2.89 2.44
C GLU A 82 -29.12 3.02 1.30
N MET A 83 -28.62 1.89 0.78
CA MET A 83 -27.70 1.86 -0.35
C MET A 83 -28.34 2.48 -1.61
N ILE A 84 -29.53 2.02 -2.02
CA ILE A 84 -30.25 2.60 -3.18
C ILE A 84 -30.51 4.09 -2.96
N GLY A 85 -30.95 4.47 -1.76
CA GLY A 85 -31.19 5.88 -1.40
C GLY A 85 -29.93 6.73 -1.53
N SER A 86 -28.77 6.19 -1.19
CA SER A 86 -27.47 6.89 -1.33
C SER A 86 -27.09 7.14 -2.79
N ILE A 87 -27.39 6.19 -3.67
CA ILE A 87 -27.18 6.36 -5.13
C ILE A 87 -28.21 7.33 -5.73
N GLN A 88 -29.46 7.29 -5.32
CA GLN A 88 -30.48 8.24 -5.75
C GLN A 88 -30.18 9.68 -5.28
N ALA A 89 -29.48 9.84 -4.15
CA ALA A 89 -29.07 11.14 -3.61
C ALA A 89 -27.88 11.78 -4.35
N GLN A 90 -27.21 11.07 -5.25
CA GLN A 90 -26.04 11.58 -5.97
C GLN A 90 -26.32 12.92 -6.65
N THR A 91 -25.37 13.86 -6.52
CA THR A 91 -25.45 15.19 -7.15
C THR A 91 -25.18 15.15 -8.65
N TYR A 92 -24.46 14.14 -9.13
CA TYR A 92 -24.29 13.85 -10.54
C TYR A 92 -25.40 12.89 -11.02
N GLY A 93 -26.15 13.28 -12.02
CA GLY A 93 -27.39 12.58 -12.40
C GLY A 93 -27.25 11.48 -13.45
N ASN A 94 -26.12 11.41 -14.18
CA ASN A 94 -25.92 10.45 -15.28
C ASN A 94 -25.32 9.13 -14.78
N TRP A 95 -26.15 8.33 -14.12
CA TRP A 95 -25.78 7.03 -13.57
C TRP A 95 -26.85 5.97 -13.84
N GLN A 96 -26.42 4.71 -13.80
CA GLN A 96 -27.24 3.51 -13.80
C GLN A 96 -26.89 2.68 -12.57
N LEU A 97 -27.89 2.10 -11.90
CA LEU A 97 -27.70 1.13 -10.82
C LEU A 97 -28.06 -0.27 -11.32
N CYS A 98 -27.09 -1.18 -11.29
CA CYS A 98 -27.20 -2.54 -11.80
C CYS A 98 -27.16 -3.53 -10.63
N LEU A 99 -28.27 -4.20 -10.35
CA LEU A 99 -28.45 -5.10 -9.21
C LEU A 99 -28.63 -6.56 -9.69
N ALA A 100 -27.93 -7.50 -9.06
CA ALA A 100 -28.15 -8.93 -9.31
C ALA A 100 -28.43 -9.67 -8.00
N ASP A 101 -29.62 -10.21 -7.86
CA ASP A 101 -30.06 -10.88 -6.65
C ASP A 101 -29.87 -12.41 -6.77
N GLY A 102 -28.88 -12.93 -6.05
CA GLY A 102 -28.56 -14.35 -5.92
C GLY A 102 -29.09 -14.97 -4.63
N SER A 103 -30.13 -14.40 -4.01
CA SER A 103 -30.62 -14.82 -2.69
C SER A 103 -31.33 -16.19 -2.66
N LEU A 104 -31.66 -16.76 -3.82
CA LEU A 104 -32.21 -18.12 -3.89
C LEU A 104 -31.14 -19.16 -3.48
N SER A 105 -31.49 -20.06 -2.56
CA SER A 105 -30.58 -21.09 -2.06
C SER A 105 -31.25 -22.46 -2.04
N GLY A 106 -30.48 -23.49 -2.43
CA GLY A 106 -30.80 -24.91 -2.24
C GLY A 106 -32.11 -25.36 -2.88
N ASP A 107 -33.01 -25.95 -2.08
CA ASP A 107 -34.26 -26.57 -2.51
C ASP A 107 -35.28 -25.57 -3.06
N ASP A 108 -35.10 -24.26 -2.80
CA ASP A 108 -35.91 -23.19 -3.38
C ASP A 108 -35.45 -22.79 -4.81
N ALA A 109 -34.46 -23.47 -5.36
CA ALA A 109 -34.06 -23.33 -6.76
C ALA A 109 -35.19 -23.88 -7.65
N GLY A 110 -36.33 -23.18 -7.64
CA GLY A 110 -37.45 -23.46 -8.49
C GLY A 110 -36.97 -23.41 -9.91
N THR A 111 -36.92 -24.57 -10.55
CA THR A 111 -36.99 -24.63 -12.01
C THR A 111 -38.06 -23.65 -12.42
N ALA A 112 -37.70 -22.69 -13.26
CA ALA A 112 -38.67 -21.80 -13.88
C ALA A 112 -39.63 -22.67 -14.71
N GLU A 113 -40.60 -23.29 -14.02
CA GLU A 113 -41.56 -24.21 -14.64
C GLU A 113 -42.47 -23.53 -15.64
N ASN A 114 -42.34 -22.27 -15.95
CA ASN A 114 -43.13 -21.59 -16.97
C ASN A 114 -42.43 -20.37 -17.60
N GLY A 115 -41.08 -20.26 -17.56
CA GLY A 115 -40.40 -19.10 -18.15
C GLY A 115 -40.55 -17.80 -17.34
N GLN A 116 -41.05 -17.86 -16.11
CA GLN A 116 -41.11 -16.69 -15.21
C GLN A 116 -39.78 -16.54 -14.45
N ALA A 117 -39.33 -15.28 -14.27
CA ALA A 117 -38.13 -14.98 -13.49
C ALA A 117 -38.32 -15.47 -12.03
N PRO A 118 -37.27 -16.01 -11.40
CA PRO A 118 -37.35 -16.43 -10.01
C PRO A 118 -37.68 -15.24 -9.08
N VAL A 119 -38.39 -15.49 -7.99
CA VAL A 119 -38.84 -14.48 -7.02
C VAL A 119 -38.15 -14.72 -5.69
N THR A 120 -37.57 -13.66 -5.11
CA THR A 120 -36.96 -13.63 -3.78
C THR A 120 -37.73 -12.70 -2.86
N GLU A 121 -37.38 -12.68 -1.56
CA GLU A 121 -37.94 -11.69 -0.62
C GLU A 121 -37.65 -10.23 -1.04
N LEU A 122 -36.59 -9.99 -1.79
CA LEU A 122 -36.20 -8.66 -2.29
C LEU A 122 -36.94 -8.26 -3.56
N THR A 123 -37.44 -9.20 -4.36
CA THR A 123 -38.05 -8.94 -5.68
C THR A 123 -39.13 -7.84 -5.64
N PRO A 124 -40.12 -7.82 -4.70
CA PRO A 124 -41.12 -6.75 -4.66
C PRO A 124 -40.50 -5.36 -4.44
N LEU A 125 -39.44 -5.29 -3.61
CA LEU A 125 -38.73 -4.04 -3.35
C LEU A 125 -37.97 -3.56 -4.57
N LEU A 126 -37.26 -4.47 -5.25
CA LEU A 126 -36.51 -4.19 -6.48
C LEU A 126 -37.41 -3.71 -7.62
N GLU A 127 -38.57 -4.38 -7.82
CA GLU A 127 -39.60 -3.97 -8.79
C GLU A 127 -40.13 -2.57 -8.50
N GLN A 128 -40.38 -2.26 -7.21
CA GLN A 128 -40.84 -0.93 -6.79
C GLN A 128 -39.82 0.15 -7.20
N TYR A 129 -38.53 -0.06 -6.90
CA TYR A 129 -37.49 0.91 -7.25
C TYR A 129 -37.27 1.03 -8.76
N ALA A 130 -37.21 -0.07 -9.51
CA ALA A 130 -37.03 -0.06 -10.97
C ALA A 130 -38.23 0.58 -11.70
N LYS A 131 -39.44 0.45 -11.13
CA LYS A 131 -40.64 1.14 -11.65
C LYS A 131 -40.57 2.64 -11.41
N ALA A 132 -40.10 3.06 -10.22
CA ALA A 132 -40.06 4.45 -9.80
C ALA A 132 -38.89 5.22 -10.47
N ASP A 133 -37.73 4.58 -10.70
CA ASP A 133 -36.55 5.19 -11.29
C ASP A 133 -35.96 4.28 -12.40
N LYS A 134 -36.05 4.74 -13.64
CA LYS A 134 -35.61 3.98 -14.83
C LYS A 134 -34.10 3.77 -14.92
N ARG A 135 -33.31 4.45 -14.11
CA ARG A 135 -31.87 4.24 -13.99
C ARG A 135 -31.51 3.00 -13.16
N ILE A 136 -32.49 2.41 -12.47
CA ILE A 136 -32.30 1.20 -11.65
C ILE A 136 -32.76 -0.01 -12.48
N THR A 137 -31.86 -0.94 -12.69
CA THR A 137 -32.09 -2.21 -13.37
C THR A 137 -31.69 -3.37 -12.46
N PHE A 138 -32.40 -4.47 -12.53
CA PHE A 138 -32.05 -5.64 -11.74
C PHE A 138 -32.32 -6.95 -12.49
N THR A 139 -31.67 -8.01 -12.03
CA THR A 139 -31.96 -9.39 -12.39
C THR A 139 -32.00 -10.26 -11.14
N THR A 140 -32.89 -11.23 -11.12
CA THR A 140 -32.92 -12.26 -10.09
C THR A 140 -32.32 -13.55 -10.66
N LEU A 141 -31.35 -14.11 -9.94
CA LEU A 141 -30.63 -15.30 -10.40
C LEU A 141 -31.36 -16.59 -9.96
N PRO A 142 -31.34 -17.65 -10.76
CA PRO A 142 -32.00 -18.90 -10.43
C PRO A 142 -31.33 -19.64 -9.26
N LYS A 143 -30.13 -19.24 -8.89
CA LYS A 143 -29.36 -19.75 -7.74
C LYS A 143 -28.26 -18.77 -7.37
N ASN A 144 -27.71 -18.88 -6.17
CA ASN A 144 -26.49 -18.16 -5.82
C ASN A 144 -25.29 -18.67 -6.67
N LEU A 145 -24.63 -17.76 -7.38
CA LEU A 145 -23.46 -18.05 -8.21
C LEU A 145 -22.12 -17.71 -7.51
N GLY A 146 -22.17 -17.42 -6.20
CA GLY A 146 -21.04 -16.87 -5.46
C GLY A 146 -20.86 -15.37 -5.71
N ILE A 147 -19.94 -14.74 -4.97
CA ILE A 147 -19.76 -13.29 -5.05
C ILE A 147 -19.36 -12.86 -6.46
N SER A 148 -18.39 -13.51 -7.08
CA SER A 148 -17.95 -13.21 -8.45
C SER A 148 -19.06 -13.42 -9.48
N GLY A 149 -19.79 -14.52 -9.40
CA GLY A 149 -20.88 -14.82 -10.33
C GLY A 149 -22.05 -13.85 -10.22
N ASN A 150 -22.45 -13.47 -9.00
CA ASN A 150 -23.49 -12.49 -8.76
C ASN A 150 -23.05 -11.09 -9.24
N THR A 151 -21.79 -10.71 -9.00
CA THR A 151 -21.22 -9.43 -9.49
C THR A 151 -21.19 -9.40 -11.02
N ASN A 152 -20.76 -10.49 -11.67
CA ASN A 152 -20.77 -10.59 -13.14
C ASN A 152 -22.19 -10.48 -13.73
N ALA A 153 -23.18 -11.02 -13.04
CA ALA A 153 -24.57 -10.89 -13.48
C ALA A 153 -25.06 -9.43 -13.37
N ALA A 154 -24.68 -8.69 -12.33
CA ALA A 154 -24.95 -7.26 -12.24
C ALA A 154 -24.14 -6.46 -13.29
N LEU A 155 -22.89 -6.84 -13.54
CA LEU A 155 -22.04 -6.24 -14.57
C LEU A 155 -22.61 -6.41 -15.98
N ALA A 156 -23.26 -7.54 -16.26
CA ALA A 156 -23.91 -7.78 -17.54
C ALA A 156 -25.07 -6.80 -17.86
N LEU A 157 -25.63 -6.12 -16.86
CA LEU A 157 -26.64 -5.07 -17.02
C LEU A 157 -26.02 -3.69 -17.29
N ALA A 158 -24.71 -3.53 -17.10
CA ALA A 158 -24.03 -2.25 -17.13
C ALA A 158 -23.82 -1.76 -18.58
N ALA A 159 -24.29 -0.55 -18.85
CA ALA A 159 -24.18 0.13 -20.15
C ALA A 159 -23.32 1.42 -20.10
N GLY A 160 -22.76 1.73 -18.92
CA GLY A 160 -22.01 2.97 -18.68
C GLY A 160 -20.60 2.97 -19.25
N ASP A 161 -20.05 4.17 -19.40
CA ASP A 161 -18.67 4.41 -19.82
C ASP A 161 -17.66 3.95 -18.76
N TYR A 162 -18.07 4.04 -17.48
CA TYR A 162 -17.30 3.61 -16.31
C TYR A 162 -18.15 2.70 -15.43
N ILE A 163 -17.51 1.66 -14.93
CA ILE A 163 -18.09 0.71 -13.96
C ILE A 163 -17.61 1.11 -12.58
N VAL A 164 -18.54 1.27 -11.63
CA VAL A 164 -18.30 1.62 -10.23
C VAL A 164 -18.71 0.43 -9.37
N LEU A 165 -17.83 -0.02 -8.49
CA LEU A 165 -18.12 -1.13 -7.59
C LEU A 165 -18.67 -0.62 -6.25
N ALA A 166 -19.73 -1.25 -5.77
CA ALA A 166 -20.27 -0.98 -4.44
C ALA A 166 -20.91 -2.24 -3.85
N ASP A 167 -20.95 -2.31 -2.54
CA ASP A 167 -21.59 -3.40 -1.79
C ASP A 167 -23.01 -3.05 -1.36
N HIS A 168 -23.82 -4.07 -1.16
CA HIS A 168 -25.26 -3.94 -0.96
C HIS A 168 -25.70 -3.38 0.41
N ASP A 169 -24.80 -3.31 1.38
CA ASP A 169 -25.02 -2.85 2.75
C ASP A 169 -24.26 -1.57 3.09
N ASP A 170 -23.53 -1.00 2.12
CA ASP A 170 -22.72 0.18 2.27
C ASP A 170 -23.43 1.48 1.82
N ILE A 171 -22.78 2.61 2.02
CA ILE A 171 -23.32 3.93 1.66
C ILE A 171 -22.30 4.70 0.83
N VAL A 172 -22.79 5.29 -0.26
CA VAL A 172 -21.97 6.14 -1.15
C VAL A 172 -22.35 7.62 -0.91
N PRO A 173 -21.42 8.48 -0.44
CA PRO A 173 -21.67 9.91 -0.24
C PRO A 173 -22.28 10.60 -1.45
N ALA A 174 -23.18 11.55 -1.23
CA ALA A 174 -23.99 12.17 -2.28
C ALA A 174 -23.17 12.89 -3.38
N ASN A 175 -21.94 13.26 -3.11
CA ASN A 175 -21.02 13.88 -4.07
C ASN A 175 -20.08 12.89 -4.77
N ALA A 176 -20.14 11.59 -4.50
CA ALA A 176 -19.14 10.64 -4.98
C ALA A 176 -19.05 10.60 -6.52
N LEU A 177 -20.17 10.38 -7.21
CA LEU A 177 -20.17 10.35 -8.67
C LEU A 177 -19.87 11.72 -9.32
N TYR A 178 -20.16 12.82 -8.61
CA TYR A 178 -19.76 14.15 -9.02
C TYR A 178 -18.23 14.31 -9.01
N GLU A 179 -17.57 13.85 -7.96
CA GLU A 179 -16.11 13.92 -7.86
C GLU A 179 -15.41 13.07 -8.93
N LEU A 180 -15.97 11.88 -9.24
CA LEU A 180 -15.50 11.08 -10.38
C LEU A 180 -15.66 11.84 -11.71
N ALA A 181 -16.84 12.43 -11.94
CA ALA A 181 -17.11 13.20 -13.16
C ALA A 181 -16.23 14.46 -13.26
N ASP A 182 -15.98 15.15 -12.14
CA ASP A 182 -15.11 16.33 -12.11
C ASP A 182 -13.66 15.96 -12.45
N ALA A 183 -13.12 14.88 -11.86
CA ALA A 183 -11.79 14.37 -12.21
C ALA A 183 -11.68 14.04 -13.71
N LEU A 184 -12.68 13.38 -14.28
CA LEU A 184 -12.72 13.04 -15.71
C LEU A 184 -12.90 14.26 -16.63
N ASN A 185 -13.45 15.37 -16.13
CA ASN A 185 -13.50 16.62 -16.87
C ASN A 185 -12.19 17.41 -16.79
N GLN A 186 -11.39 17.19 -15.75
CA GLN A 186 -10.03 17.73 -15.65
C GLN A 186 -9.06 16.95 -16.54
N ASP A 187 -9.22 15.62 -16.60
CA ASP A 187 -8.36 14.75 -17.41
C ASP A 187 -9.16 13.55 -17.96
N ARG A 188 -9.48 13.60 -19.25
CA ARG A 188 -10.24 12.54 -19.95
C ARG A 188 -9.43 11.27 -20.23
N SER A 189 -8.11 11.31 -20.01
CA SER A 189 -7.25 10.15 -20.22
C SER A 189 -7.29 9.15 -19.04
N ILE A 190 -7.95 9.51 -17.93
CA ILE A 190 -8.04 8.64 -16.74
C ILE A 190 -8.80 7.37 -17.11
N ASP A 191 -8.19 6.24 -16.80
CA ASP A 191 -8.74 4.90 -17.05
C ASP A 191 -9.34 4.28 -15.80
N VAL A 192 -8.72 4.53 -14.64
CA VAL A 192 -9.14 4.02 -13.32
C VAL A 192 -9.14 5.17 -12.31
N LEU A 193 -10.19 5.21 -11.47
CA LEU A 193 -10.29 6.11 -10.32
C LEU A 193 -10.54 5.30 -9.05
N TYR A 194 -9.98 5.76 -7.95
CA TYR A 194 -10.33 5.27 -6.60
C TYR A 194 -10.29 6.41 -5.60
N SER A 195 -10.95 6.21 -4.47
CA SER A 195 -11.06 7.25 -3.44
C SER A 195 -10.69 6.73 -2.06
N ASP A 196 -10.57 7.65 -1.11
CA ASP A 196 -10.55 7.33 0.31
C ASP A 196 -11.89 6.76 0.75
N GLU A 197 -11.86 6.06 1.89
CA GLU A 197 -13.03 5.44 2.52
C GLU A 197 -12.99 5.60 4.04
N ASP A 198 -14.11 5.39 4.69
CA ASP A 198 -14.17 5.18 6.13
C ASP A 198 -15.17 4.09 6.49
N LYS A 199 -15.32 3.84 7.76
CA LYS A 199 -16.28 2.86 8.27
C LYS A 199 -17.48 3.54 8.91
N ILE A 200 -18.66 2.91 8.78
CA ILE A 200 -19.87 3.31 9.49
C ILE A 200 -20.37 2.21 10.42
N SER A 201 -20.99 2.62 11.52
CA SER A 201 -21.68 1.71 12.44
C SER A 201 -22.91 1.06 11.77
N MET A 202 -23.38 -0.06 12.35
CA MET A 202 -24.55 -0.80 11.85
C MET A 202 -25.80 0.06 11.62
N ASP A 203 -25.99 1.08 12.45
CA ASP A 203 -27.11 2.02 12.35
C ASP A 203 -26.82 3.23 11.44
N GLY A 204 -25.65 3.25 10.78
CA GLY A 204 -25.23 4.31 9.86
C GLY A 204 -24.93 5.67 10.49
N LYS A 205 -24.93 5.78 11.85
CA LYS A 205 -24.86 7.08 12.53
C LYS A 205 -23.45 7.53 12.90
N LYS A 206 -22.52 6.60 13.11
CA LYS A 206 -21.16 6.91 13.52
C LYS A 206 -20.19 6.51 12.42
N ARG A 207 -19.32 7.45 12.04
CA ARG A 207 -18.18 7.22 11.13
C ARG A 207 -16.91 7.07 11.96
N PHE A 208 -16.00 6.19 11.52
CA PHE A 208 -14.76 5.90 12.23
C PHE A 208 -13.74 5.23 11.29
N GLU A 209 -12.49 5.13 11.73
CA GLU A 209 -11.40 4.49 11.01
C GLU A 209 -11.29 4.96 9.54
N PRO A 210 -11.03 6.27 9.29
CA PRO A 210 -10.82 6.75 7.93
C PRO A 210 -9.58 6.11 7.32
N HIS A 211 -9.66 5.68 6.07
CA HIS A 211 -8.54 5.20 5.28
C HIS A 211 -8.20 6.25 4.21
N PHE A 212 -7.24 7.12 4.52
CA PHE A 212 -6.64 8.05 3.57
C PHE A 212 -5.57 7.32 2.78
N LYS A 213 -5.83 7.10 1.53
CA LYS A 213 -5.02 6.27 0.63
C LYS A 213 -3.90 7.09 -0.02
N PRO A 214 -2.80 6.48 -0.44
CA PRO A 214 -1.80 7.16 -1.28
C PRO A 214 -2.30 7.29 -2.73
N ASP A 215 -1.56 8.05 -3.54
CA ASP A 215 -1.62 7.88 -4.99
C ASP A 215 -1.27 6.43 -5.37
N PHE A 216 -1.54 6.04 -6.62
CA PHE A 216 -1.41 4.64 -7.03
C PHE A 216 0.00 4.09 -6.77
N ASP A 217 0.03 3.01 -6.02
CA ASP A 217 1.22 2.31 -5.55
C ASP A 217 1.00 0.80 -5.74
N LEU A 218 1.64 0.24 -6.77
CA LEU A 218 1.49 -1.18 -7.11
C LEU A 218 2.13 -2.08 -6.04
N ASP A 219 3.25 -1.67 -5.45
CA ASP A 219 3.94 -2.45 -4.43
C ASP A 219 3.09 -2.55 -3.16
N LEU A 220 2.41 -1.47 -2.79
CA LEU A 220 1.43 -1.49 -1.70
C LEU A 220 0.21 -2.34 -2.07
N LEU A 221 -0.31 -2.25 -3.30
CA LEU A 221 -1.46 -3.06 -3.74
C LEU A 221 -1.13 -4.56 -3.75
N CYS A 222 0.09 -4.93 -4.11
CA CYS A 222 0.59 -6.30 -4.02
C CYS A 222 0.96 -6.72 -2.58
N SER A 223 1.00 -5.78 -1.63
CA SER A 223 1.25 -6.06 -0.21
C SER A 223 -0.02 -6.08 0.63
N VAL A 224 -1.02 -5.28 0.28
CA VAL A 224 -2.34 -5.21 0.92
C VAL A 224 -3.35 -4.59 -0.03
N ASN A 225 -4.58 -5.13 -0.09
CA ASN A 225 -5.63 -4.50 -0.89
C ASN A 225 -6.07 -3.18 -0.24
N TYR A 226 -5.39 -2.09 -0.57
CA TYR A 226 -5.70 -0.77 -0.03
C TYR A 226 -6.73 0.01 -0.86
N ILE A 227 -6.95 -0.38 -2.13
CA ILE A 227 -7.89 0.32 -3.01
C ILE A 227 -9.33 0.05 -2.62
N CYS A 228 -9.74 -1.23 -2.49
CA CYS A 228 -11.10 -1.67 -2.12
C CYS A 228 -12.22 -0.82 -2.77
N HIS A 229 -12.77 0.15 -2.03
CA HIS A 229 -13.83 1.05 -2.41
C HIS A 229 -13.41 2.53 -2.18
N LEU A 230 -13.98 3.52 -2.86
CA LEU A 230 -14.74 3.41 -4.09
C LEU A 230 -13.78 3.14 -5.24
N PHE A 231 -14.07 2.17 -6.09
CA PHE A 231 -13.28 1.87 -7.29
C PHE A 231 -14.15 2.09 -8.54
N ALA A 232 -13.57 2.75 -9.54
CA ALA A 232 -14.21 2.96 -10.85
C ALA A 232 -13.21 2.73 -11.97
N ALA A 233 -13.60 1.99 -13.00
CA ALA A 233 -12.77 1.73 -14.19
C ALA A 233 -13.56 1.91 -15.49
N LYS A 234 -12.88 2.31 -16.55
CA LYS A 234 -13.47 2.33 -17.90
C LYS A 234 -14.04 0.97 -18.24
N LYS A 235 -15.21 0.97 -18.86
CA LYS A 235 -15.89 -0.25 -19.33
C LYS A 235 -14.99 -1.11 -20.22
N GLU A 236 -14.18 -0.48 -21.07
CA GLU A 236 -13.22 -1.18 -21.93
C GLU A 236 -12.19 -2.00 -21.15
N LEU A 237 -11.65 -1.45 -20.03
CA LEU A 237 -10.72 -2.19 -19.17
C LEU A 237 -11.41 -3.34 -18.44
N VAL A 238 -12.65 -3.12 -18.00
CA VAL A 238 -13.47 -4.16 -17.35
C VAL A 238 -13.75 -5.30 -18.32
N ASP A 239 -14.04 -4.99 -19.59
CA ASP A 239 -14.24 -5.99 -20.63
C ASP A 239 -12.95 -6.76 -20.95
N MET A 240 -11.82 -6.06 -21.03
CA MET A 240 -10.50 -6.69 -21.21
C MET A 240 -10.13 -7.60 -20.03
N ALA A 241 -10.46 -7.19 -18.80
CA ALA A 241 -10.26 -8.01 -17.60
C ALA A 241 -11.16 -9.26 -17.59
N GLY A 242 -12.26 -9.29 -18.34
CA GLY A 242 -13.17 -10.43 -18.43
C GLY A 242 -14.09 -10.60 -17.22
N GLY A 243 -14.31 -9.55 -16.44
CA GLY A 243 -15.15 -9.57 -15.23
C GLY A 243 -14.46 -10.21 -14.02
N PHE A 244 -15.25 -10.66 -13.04
CA PHE A 244 -14.76 -11.27 -11.80
C PHE A 244 -14.52 -12.77 -11.99
N CYS A 245 -13.48 -13.29 -11.34
CA CYS A 245 -13.08 -14.70 -11.42
C CYS A 245 -13.38 -15.41 -10.09
N SER A 246 -14.23 -16.44 -10.12
CA SER A 246 -14.64 -17.20 -8.94
C SER A 246 -13.51 -18.02 -8.31
N GLU A 247 -12.39 -18.23 -9.02
CA GLU A 247 -11.19 -18.84 -8.46
C GLU A 247 -10.61 -18.02 -7.30
N TYR A 248 -10.87 -16.71 -7.31
CA TYR A 248 -10.40 -15.77 -6.29
C TYR A 248 -11.51 -15.30 -5.34
N ASP A 249 -12.65 -16.01 -5.24
CA ASP A 249 -13.71 -15.66 -4.30
C ASP A 249 -13.16 -15.47 -2.88
N GLY A 250 -13.49 -14.33 -2.27
CA GLY A 250 -12.93 -13.84 -1.01
C GLY A 250 -11.86 -12.76 -1.17
N ALA A 251 -11.21 -12.68 -2.35
CA ALA A 251 -10.31 -11.62 -2.79
C ALA A 251 -10.52 -11.29 -4.28
N GLN A 252 -11.74 -11.52 -4.76
CA GLN A 252 -12.13 -11.31 -6.16
C GLN A 252 -12.00 -9.85 -6.60
N ASP A 253 -12.17 -8.92 -5.68
CA ASP A 253 -11.96 -7.49 -5.88
C ASP A 253 -10.48 -7.16 -6.12
N LEU A 254 -9.56 -7.71 -5.32
CA LEU A 254 -8.12 -7.54 -5.51
C LEU A 254 -7.67 -8.06 -6.88
N ASP A 255 -8.06 -9.29 -7.26
CA ASP A 255 -7.76 -9.85 -8.57
C ASP A 255 -8.31 -8.96 -9.70
N PHE A 256 -9.56 -8.51 -9.59
CA PHE A 256 -10.19 -7.66 -10.58
C PHE A 256 -9.50 -6.29 -10.70
N ILE A 257 -9.19 -5.65 -9.56
CA ILE A 257 -8.48 -4.37 -9.52
C ILE A 257 -7.09 -4.52 -10.18
N LEU A 258 -6.32 -5.56 -9.84
CA LEU A 258 -5.01 -5.83 -10.45
C LEU A 258 -5.12 -5.97 -11.97
N ARG A 259 -6.08 -6.75 -12.49
CA ARG A 259 -6.29 -6.94 -13.94
C ARG A 259 -6.72 -5.65 -14.64
N CYS A 260 -7.49 -4.79 -14.00
CA CYS A 260 -7.81 -3.47 -14.53
C CYS A 260 -6.57 -2.57 -14.55
N CYS A 261 -5.78 -2.55 -13.45
CA CYS A 261 -4.58 -1.72 -13.33
C CYS A 261 -3.45 -2.15 -14.28
N GLU A 262 -3.32 -3.46 -14.59
CA GLU A 262 -2.36 -3.98 -15.57
C GLU A 262 -2.51 -3.35 -16.98
N ASN A 263 -3.71 -2.97 -17.35
CA ASN A 263 -4.04 -2.43 -18.66
C ASN A 263 -4.31 -0.92 -18.65
N ALA A 264 -4.37 -0.30 -17.46
CA ALA A 264 -4.60 1.13 -17.30
C ALA A 264 -3.33 1.94 -17.60
N LYS A 265 -3.48 3.07 -18.28
CA LYS A 265 -2.40 4.03 -18.54
C LYS A 265 -2.40 5.18 -17.56
N ASN A 266 -3.57 5.53 -17.03
CA ASN A 266 -3.75 6.65 -16.12
C ASN A 266 -4.70 6.23 -14.97
N ILE A 267 -4.13 6.09 -13.78
CA ILE A 267 -4.85 5.74 -12.56
C ILE A 267 -4.85 6.97 -11.64
N ARG A 268 -6.03 7.41 -11.21
CA ARG A 268 -6.19 8.62 -10.41
C ARG A 268 -6.77 8.33 -9.05
N HIS A 269 -6.07 8.73 -8.01
CA HIS A 269 -6.60 8.82 -6.66
C HIS A 269 -7.41 10.12 -6.48
N ILE A 270 -8.57 10.03 -5.85
CA ILE A 270 -9.36 11.16 -5.38
C ILE A 270 -9.26 11.22 -3.85
N PRO A 271 -8.48 12.15 -3.28
CA PRO A 271 -8.21 12.22 -1.83
C PRO A 271 -9.41 12.78 -1.07
N LYS A 272 -10.54 12.12 -1.19
CA LYS A 272 -11.81 12.43 -0.51
C LYS A 272 -12.47 11.13 -0.07
N ILE A 273 -13.13 11.15 1.09
CA ILE A 273 -13.93 10.01 1.56
C ILE A 273 -15.22 9.96 0.73
N LEU A 274 -15.26 9.02 -0.22
CA LEU A 274 -16.39 8.83 -1.14
C LEU A 274 -17.05 7.46 -0.99
N TYR A 275 -16.73 6.75 0.09
CA TYR A 275 -17.32 5.46 0.42
C TYR A 275 -17.38 5.26 1.93
N HIS A 276 -18.49 4.71 2.42
CA HIS A 276 -18.72 4.38 3.83
C HIS A 276 -18.98 2.89 3.97
N TRP A 277 -18.01 2.16 4.47
CA TRP A 277 -18.07 0.72 4.65
C TRP A 277 -18.78 0.36 5.96
N ARG A 278 -19.90 -0.35 5.88
CA ARG A 278 -20.68 -0.75 7.06
C ARG A 278 -20.03 -1.92 7.78
N CYS A 279 -19.66 -1.70 9.04
CA CYS A 279 -19.05 -2.73 9.86
C CYS A 279 -20.11 -3.54 10.63
N HIS A 280 -20.09 -4.85 10.44
CA HIS A 280 -20.88 -5.79 11.22
C HIS A 280 -20.02 -6.97 11.71
N MET A 281 -20.49 -7.66 12.78
CA MET A 281 -19.73 -8.72 13.45
C MET A 281 -19.40 -9.95 12.56
N GLN A 282 -20.03 -10.07 11.40
CA GLN A 282 -19.78 -11.14 10.43
C GLN A 282 -18.86 -10.71 9.28
N SER A 283 -18.38 -9.47 9.28
CA SER A 283 -17.45 -9.00 8.25
C SER A 283 -16.09 -9.69 8.38
N THR A 284 -15.37 -9.80 7.27
CA THR A 284 -14.01 -10.39 7.23
C THR A 284 -13.06 -9.66 8.18
N ALA A 285 -13.24 -8.34 8.34
CA ALA A 285 -12.45 -7.52 9.24
C ALA A 285 -12.71 -7.84 10.73
N ALA A 286 -13.90 -8.38 11.09
CA ALA A 286 -14.24 -8.70 12.48
C ALA A 286 -13.83 -10.12 12.90
N ASN A 287 -13.73 -11.07 11.97
CA ASN A 287 -13.36 -12.46 12.24
C ASN A 287 -12.49 -13.04 11.12
N PRO A 288 -11.17 -12.69 11.07
CA PRO A 288 -10.25 -13.15 10.03
C PRO A 288 -10.13 -14.67 9.95
N GLU A 289 -10.16 -15.39 11.09
CA GLU A 289 -9.97 -16.84 11.12
C GLU A 289 -11.10 -17.62 10.41
N SER A 290 -12.29 -17.06 10.30
CA SER A 290 -13.42 -17.69 9.61
C SER A 290 -13.27 -17.68 8.08
N LYS A 291 -12.32 -16.91 7.54
CA LYS A 291 -12.15 -16.71 6.09
C LYS A 291 -10.70 -16.85 5.63
N LEU A 292 -9.94 -17.80 6.19
CA LEU A 292 -8.56 -18.06 5.77
C LEU A 292 -8.43 -18.29 4.25
N TYR A 293 -9.46 -18.85 3.62
CA TYR A 293 -9.51 -19.05 2.17
C TYR A 293 -9.40 -17.72 1.38
N ALA A 294 -9.90 -16.61 1.93
CA ALA A 294 -9.84 -15.30 1.29
C ALA A 294 -8.39 -14.78 1.21
N PHE A 295 -7.61 -15.00 2.28
CA PHE A 295 -6.20 -14.60 2.28
C PHE A 295 -5.36 -15.42 1.32
N GLU A 296 -5.66 -16.72 1.22
CA GLU A 296 -5.00 -17.58 0.23
C GLU A 296 -5.44 -17.22 -1.22
N ALA A 297 -6.70 -16.85 -1.42
CA ALA A 297 -7.17 -16.35 -2.71
C ALA A 297 -6.44 -15.05 -3.09
N GLY A 298 -6.23 -14.12 -2.14
CA GLY A 298 -5.47 -12.89 -2.38
C GLY A 298 -4.01 -13.16 -2.74
N ARG A 299 -3.34 -14.08 -2.03
CA ARG A 299 -1.98 -14.51 -2.37
C ARG A 299 -1.89 -15.03 -3.81
N ARG A 300 -2.82 -15.91 -4.21
CA ARG A 300 -2.88 -16.45 -5.58
C ARG A 300 -3.22 -15.39 -6.62
N ALA A 301 -4.07 -14.41 -6.29
CA ALA A 301 -4.40 -13.31 -7.18
C ALA A 301 -3.16 -12.46 -7.52
N ILE A 302 -2.31 -12.18 -6.51
CA ILE A 302 -1.05 -11.44 -6.71
C ILE A 302 -0.03 -12.30 -7.49
N GLU A 303 0.09 -13.60 -7.22
CA GLU A 303 0.94 -14.49 -8.03
C GLU A 303 0.50 -14.54 -9.49
N ALA A 304 -0.81 -14.62 -9.73
CA ALA A 304 -1.37 -14.58 -11.08
C ALA A 304 -1.10 -13.24 -11.77
N HIS A 305 -1.13 -12.11 -11.04
CA HIS A 305 -0.73 -10.81 -11.55
C HIS A 305 0.71 -10.84 -12.07
N TYR A 306 1.68 -11.26 -11.23
CA TYR A 306 3.08 -11.34 -11.65
C TYR A 306 3.30 -12.28 -12.83
N SER A 307 2.56 -13.40 -12.86
CA SER A 307 2.59 -14.33 -14.01
C SER A 307 2.10 -13.67 -15.30
N ARG A 308 1.00 -12.89 -15.26
CA ARG A 308 0.44 -12.20 -16.43
C ARG A 308 1.38 -11.13 -16.99
N ILE A 309 2.06 -10.38 -16.10
CA ILE A 309 3.02 -9.35 -16.53
C ILE A 309 4.43 -9.90 -16.80
N GLY A 310 4.64 -11.21 -16.67
CA GLY A 310 5.90 -11.88 -16.99
C GLY A 310 7.04 -11.59 -16.00
N VAL A 311 6.73 -11.21 -14.75
CA VAL A 311 7.71 -10.94 -13.70
C VAL A 311 7.87 -12.18 -12.82
N PRO A 312 9.09 -12.75 -12.68
CA PRO A 312 9.32 -13.92 -11.84
C PRO A 312 9.27 -13.52 -10.35
N ALA A 313 8.19 -13.86 -9.68
CA ALA A 313 8.01 -13.57 -8.27
C ALA A 313 7.23 -14.69 -7.58
N ALA A 314 7.55 -14.94 -6.32
CA ALA A 314 6.78 -15.73 -5.38
C ALA A 314 6.10 -14.81 -4.37
N VAL A 315 4.89 -15.15 -3.94
CA VAL A 315 4.14 -14.36 -2.96
C VAL A 315 3.89 -15.19 -1.72
N GLU A 316 4.30 -14.65 -0.57
CA GLU A 316 4.12 -15.29 0.73
C GLU A 316 3.10 -14.49 1.55
N ASN A 317 2.38 -15.18 2.46
CA ASN A 317 1.61 -14.48 3.48
C ASN A 317 2.59 -13.79 4.45
N ALA A 318 2.35 -12.51 4.75
CA ALA A 318 3.10 -11.79 5.76
C ALA A 318 2.65 -12.16 7.19
N ALA A 319 3.17 -11.47 8.20
CA ALA A 319 2.87 -11.78 9.61
C ALA A 319 1.39 -11.60 10.00
N PHE A 320 0.62 -10.85 9.22
CA PHE A 320 -0.80 -10.59 9.49
C PHE A 320 -1.66 -11.00 8.30
N TYR A 321 -2.86 -11.45 8.58
CA TYR A 321 -3.83 -11.85 7.57
C TYR A 321 -4.17 -10.73 6.60
N GLY A 322 -4.21 -11.03 5.31
CA GLY A 322 -4.49 -10.06 4.25
C GLY A 322 -3.30 -9.17 3.89
N MET A 323 -2.12 -9.43 4.45
CA MET A 323 -0.86 -8.82 4.05
C MET A 323 0.03 -9.85 3.39
N TYR A 324 0.73 -9.41 2.34
CA TYR A 324 1.54 -10.28 1.49
C TYR A 324 2.95 -9.72 1.34
N ARG A 325 3.90 -10.62 1.06
CA ARG A 325 5.30 -10.28 0.80
C ARG A 325 5.71 -10.87 -0.54
N THR A 326 6.15 -10.02 -1.45
CA THR A 326 6.64 -10.42 -2.76
C THR A 326 8.14 -10.67 -2.70
N LYS A 327 8.58 -11.82 -3.21
CA LYS A 327 9.99 -12.16 -3.40
C LYS A 327 10.26 -12.39 -4.88
N TYR A 328 11.07 -11.52 -5.47
CA TYR A 328 11.45 -11.64 -6.88
C TYR A 328 12.50 -12.73 -7.07
N ASP A 329 12.31 -13.61 -8.05
CA ASP A 329 13.23 -14.70 -8.38
C ASP A 329 13.88 -14.47 -9.75
N TRP A 330 14.73 -13.44 -9.82
CA TRP A 330 15.52 -13.18 -11.01
C TRP A 330 16.60 -14.25 -11.17
N LYS A 331 16.81 -14.71 -12.42
CA LYS A 331 17.84 -15.71 -12.73
C LYS A 331 19.24 -15.16 -12.54
N GLU A 332 19.42 -13.88 -12.88
CA GLU A 332 20.68 -13.18 -12.70
C GLU A 332 20.93 -12.91 -11.21
N LYS A 333 22.18 -13.10 -10.82
CA LYS A 333 22.66 -12.74 -9.47
C LYS A 333 23.80 -11.73 -9.61
N PRO A 334 23.48 -10.46 -9.98
CA PRO A 334 24.47 -9.44 -10.22
C PRO A 334 25.28 -9.11 -8.96
N LEU A 335 26.51 -8.57 -9.16
CA LEU A 335 27.35 -8.13 -8.05
C LEU A 335 26.73 -6.91 -7.38
N VAL A 336 26.61 -6.97 -6.05
CA VAL A 336 26.22 -5.85 -5.18
C VAL A 336 27.46 -5.34 -4.45
N SER A 337 27.82 -4.07 -4.65
CA SER A 337 28.88 -3.41 -3.91
C SER A 337 28.30 -2.72 -2.68
N ILE A 338 28.72 -3.15 -1.50
CA ILE A 338 28.33 -2.58 -0.21
C ILE A 338 29.33 -1.50 0.14
N ILE A 339 28.92 -0.23 0.10
CA ILE A 339 29.75 0.93 0.36
C ILE A 339 29.55 1.36 1.81
N ILE A 340 30.63 1.31 2.60
CA ILE A 340 30.59 1.60 4.03
C ILE A 340 31.61 2.71 4.35
N PRO A 341 31.18 3.96 4.54
CA PRO A 341 32.00 5.01 5.11
C PRO A 341 32.44 4.65 6.53
N ASN A 342 33.74 4.78 6.83
CA ASN A 342 34.24 4.50 8.17
C ASN A 342 35.27 5.52 8.63
N LYS A 343 35.24 5.82 9.92
CA LYS A 343 36.28 6.58 10.62
C LYS A 343 36.34 6.05 12.04
N ASP A 344 37.52 5.43 12.42
CA ASP A 344 37.66 4.79 13.72
C ASP A 344 36.51 3.78 13.98
N HIS A 345 35.92 3.71 15.19
CA HIS A 345 34.75 2.88 15.50
C HIS A 345 34.85 1.43 15.04
N ARG A 346 36.03 0.82 15.22
CA ARG A 346 36.32 -0.55 14.78
C ARG A 346 35.23 -1.56 15.14
N LYS A 347 34.69 -1.47 16.38
CA LYS A 347 33.71 -2.45 16.85
C LYS A 347 32.36 -2.38 16.09
N ASP A 348 31.92 -1.19 15.74
CA ASP A 348 30.69 -0.99 14.98
C ASP A 348 30.87 -1.57 13.58
N LEU A 349 31.97 -1.23 12.90
CA LEU A 349 32.30 -1.78 11.59
C LEU A 349 32.44 -3.31 11.62
N GLU A 350 33.07 -3.88 12.65
CA GLU A 350 33.23 -5.32 12.83
C GLU A 350 31.85 -6.00 12.96
N THR A 351 30.94 -5.43 13.76
CA THR A 351 29.57 -5.93 13.89
C THR A 351 28.81 -5.85 12.56
N CYS A 352 28.92 -4.71 11.87
CA CYS A 352 28.28 -4.50 10.57
C CYS A 352 28.73 -5.54 9.53
N VAL A 353 30.03 -5.65 9.29
CA VAL A 353 30.60 -6.55 8.28
C VAL A 353 30.35 -8.02 8.65
N ASN A 354 30.59 -8.42 9.89
CA ASN A 354 30.37 -9.81 10.33
C ASN A 354 28.92 -10.21 10.27
N SER A 355 27.97 -9.34 10.67
CA SER A 355 26.54 -9.66 10.57
C SER A 355 26.08 -9.96 9.14
N ILE A 356 26.65 -9.25 8.16
CA ILE A 356 26.37 -9.50 6.75
C ILE A 356 27.03 -10.81 6.30
N LEU A 357 28.30 -11.02 6.60
CA LEU A 357 29.04 -12.22 6.20
C LEU A 357 28.45 -13.51 6.79
N GLU A 358 27.92 -13.45 7.99
CA GLU A 358 27.34 -14.59 8.70
C GLU A 358 25.90 -14.89 8.29
N LYS A 359 25.10 -13.84 8.04
CA LYS A 359 23.65 -14.00 7.87
C LYS A 359 23.21 -13.96 6.41
N THR A 360 23.91 -13.23 5.52
CA THR A 360 23.40 -13.05 4.15
C THR A 360 23.26 -14.36 3.39
N THR A 361 22.12 -14.51 2.73
CA THR A 361 21.87 -15.60 1.78
C THR A 361 22.23 -15.23 0.34
N TYR A 362 22.55 -13.96 0.08
CA TYR A 362 22.95 -13.49 -1.25
C TYR A 362 24.46 -13.63 -1.45
N PRO A 363 24.95 -14.43 -2.42
CA PRO A 363 26.36 -14.82 -2.45
C PRO A 363 27.27 -13.84 -3.17
N ASN A 364 26.75 -12.99 -4.07
CA ASN A 364 27.57 -12.18 -4.98
C ASN A 364 27.67 -10.73 -4.48
N ILE A 365 28.50 -10.52 -3.46
CA ILE A 365 28.74 -9.22 -2.81
C ILE A 365 30.22 -8.88 -2.77
N GLU A 366 30.54 -7.59 -2.80
CA GLU A 366 31.83 -7.03 -2.40
C GLU A 366 31.61 -5.91 -1.39
N PHE A 367 32.62 -5.65 -0.56
CA PHE A 367 32.62 -4.53 0.38
C PHE A 367 33.63 -3.49 -0.07
N ILE A 368 33.20 -2.24 -0.10
CA ILE A 368 34.03 -1.06 -0.32
C ILE A 368 34.00 -0.24 0.96
N ILE A 369 34.98 -0.45 1.83
CA ILE A 369 35.12 0.32 3.07
C ILE A 369 35.85 1.60 2.72
N VAL A 370 35.20 2.74 2.92
CA VAL A 370 35.77 4.05 2.62
C VAL A 370 36.33 4.64 3.89
N GLU A 371 37.62 4.51 4.09
CA GLU A 371 38.38 5.08 5.20
C GLU A 371 38.43 6.60 5.11
N ASN A 372 38.01 7.32 6.15
CA ASN A 372 38.04 8.79 6.18
C ASN A 372 38.70 9.34 7.46
N ASN A 373 40.02 9.44 7.46
CA ASN A 373 40.83 10.06 8.52
C ASN A 373 40.70 9.40 9.90
N SER A 374 40.76 8.08 9.95
CA SER A 374 40.90 7.33 11.22
C SER A 374 42.27 7.65 11.88
N THR A 375 42.32 7.54 13.19
CA THR A 375 43.51 7.83 14.00
C THR A 375 43.94 6.65 14.87
N GLU A 376 43.05 5.68 15.06
CA GLU A 376 43.22 4.51 15.90
C GLU A 376 43.94 3.38 15.16
N GLN A 377 45.11 2.94 15.64
CA GLN A 377 45.88 1.87 15.02
C GLN A 377 45.10 0.57 14.90
N GLU A 378 44.25 0.24 15.85
CA GLU A 378 43.41 -0.96 15.83
C GLU A 378 42.40 -0.97 14.65
N THR A 379 42.00 0.20 14.14
CA THR A 379 41.16 0.32 12.96
C THR A 379 41.93 -0.09 11.70
N PHE A 380 43.16 0.40 11.56
CA PHE A 380 44.03 0.03 10.43
C PHE A 380 44.46 -1.45 10.46
N ASP A 381 44.71 -1.99 11.66
CA ASP A 381 45.04 -3.42 11.82
C ASP A 381 43.82 -4.27 11.39
N TYR A 382 42.61 -3.87 11.76
CA TYR A 382 41.38 -4.56 11.36
C TYR A 382 41.16 -4.50 9.82
N TYR A 383 41.42 -3.37 9.18
CA TYR A 383 41.33 -3.27 7.72
C TYR A 383 42.25 -4.27 7.03
N LYS A 384 43.52 -4.35 7.48
CA LYS A 384 44.50 -5.28 6.95
C LYS A 384 44.08 -6.74 7.13
N ASP A 385 43.52 -7.06 8.30
CA ASP A 385 42.99 -8.40 8.59
C ASP A 385 41.83 -8.75 7.65
N LEU A 386 40.86 -7.85 7.47
CA LEU A 386 39.73 -8.04 6.57
C LEU A 386 40.17 -8.31 5.12
N GLU A 387 41.06 -7.47 4.55
CA GLU A 387 41.53 -7.65 3.19
C GLU A 387 42.39 -8.92 3.01
N THR A 388 43.09 -9.35 4.09
CA THR A 388 43.87 -10.59 4.06
C THR A 388 42.99 -11.82 4.09
N MET A 389 41.89 -11.77 4.85
CA MET A 389 40.98 -12.89 5.05
C MET A 389 39.93 -13.03 3.95
N ARG A 390 39.63 -11.94 3.21
CA ARG A 390 38.49 -11.86 2.30
C ARG A 390 38.87 -11.14 1.00
N GLU A 391 38.87 -11.87 -0.10
CA GLU A 391 39.17 -11.31 -1.43
C GLU A 391 38.12 -10.31 -1.95
N ASN A 392 36.91 -10.33 -1.38
CA ASN A 392 35.82 -9.46 -1.75
C ASN A 392 35.66 -8.24 -0.83
N VAL A 393 36.65 -7.93 0.01
CA VAL A 393 36.72 -6.71 0.83
C VAL A 393 37.85 -5.82 0.34
N HIS A 394 37.54 -4.56 0.11
CA HIS A 394 38.50 -3.55 -0.37
C HIS A 394 38.38 -2.31 0.50
N VAL A 395 39.52 -1.82 0.99
CA VAL A 395 39.59 -0.56 1.76
C VAL A 395 40.19 0.52 0.86
N VAL A 396 39.44 1.61 0.70
CA VAL A 396 39.86 2.76 -0.12
C VAL A 396 39.95 4.01 0.75
N PHE A 397 41.01 4.79 0.56
CA PHE A 397 41.34 5.93 1.42
C PHE A 397 40.88 7.24 0.81
N TYR A 398 39.94 7.92 1.47
CA TYR A 398 39.49 9.25 1.10
C TYR A 398 40.14 10.31 1.99
N GLU A 399 41.01 11.14 1.39
CA GLU A 399 41.83 12.12 2.10
C GLU A 399 41.14 13.46 2.39
N GLY A 400 39.85 13.59 2.07
CA GLY A 400 39.07 14.81 2.31
C GLY A 400 38.56 14.95 3.75
N GLY A 401 38.03 16.13 4.10
CA GLY A 401 37.24 16.33 5.32
C GLY A 401 35.94 15.54 5.26
N PHE A 402 35.28 15.34 6.42
CA PHE A 402 34.02 14.62 6.47
C PHE A 402 32.97 15.29 5.56
N ASN A 403 32.47 14.54 4.63
CA ASN A 403 31.34 14.86 3.76
C ASN A 403 30.72 13.55 3.30
N TYR A 404 29.56 13.22 3.83
CA TYR A 404 28.90 11.94 3.56
C TYR A 404 28.71 11.69 2.06
N SER A 405 28.29 12.72 1.32
CA SER A 405 28.05 12.61 -0.13
C SER A 405 29.35 12.31 -0.89
N LYS A 406 30.44 13.05 -0.61
CA LYS A 406 31.74 12.84 -1.26
C LYS A 406 32.34 11.47 -0.95
N ILE A 407 32.23 11.02 0.30
CA ILE A 407 32.76 9.73 0.74
C ILE A 407 32.01 8.59 0.02
N ASN A 408 30.69 8.65 -0.06
CA ASN A 408 29.90 7.64 -0.78
C ASN A 408 30.11 7.69 -2.30
N ASN A 409 30.22 8.88 -2.90
CA ASN A 409 30.53 9.01 -4.34
C ASN A 409 31.91 8.39 -4.64
N PHE A 410 32.92 8.68 -3.80
CA PHE A 410 34.26 8.09 -3.93
C PHE A 410 34.23 6.56 -3.77
N GLY A 411 33.46 6.03 -2.83
CA GLY A 411 33.23 4.59 -2.69
C GLY A 411 32.54 3.99 -3.90
N ALA A 412 31.57 4.69 -4.47
CA ALA A 412 30.89 4.27 -5.68
C ALA A 412 31.84 4.19 -6.88
N ASP A 413 32.78 5.12 -7.03
CA ASP A 413 33.80 5.08 -8.11
C ASP A 413 34.73 3.85 -8.00
N ALA A 414 34.99 3.38 -6.79
CA ALA A 414 35.83 2.19 -6.55
C ALA A 414 35.03 0.87 -6.71
N ALA A 415 33.72 0.91 -6.64
CA ALA A 415 32.84 -0.25 -6.71
C ALA A 415 32.75 -0.85 -8.12
N LYS A 416 32.62 -2.18 -8.22
CA LYS A 416 32.51 -2.93 -9.49
C LYS A 416 31.09 -3.42 -9.77
N GLY A 417 30.22 -3.45 -8.73
CA GLY A 417 28.87 -3.97 -8.83
C GLY A 417 27.95 -3.12 -9.67
N SER A 418 27.00 -3.76 -10.32
CA SER A 418 25.91 -3.10 -11.05
C SER A 418 24.82 -2.56 -10.12
N TYR A 419 24.89 -2.90 -8.84
CA TYR A 419 24.04 -2.39 -7.77
C TYR A 419 24.91 -1.96 -6.61
N LEU A 420 24.59 -0.81 -6.04
CA LEU A 420 25.29 -0.22 -4.91
C LEU A 420 24.38 -0.28 -3.69
N LEU A 421 24.88 -0.76 -2.56
CA LEU A 421 24.22 -0.68 -1.26
C LEU A 421 25.00 0.33 -0.40
N LEU A 422 24.47 1.55 -0.26
CA LEU A 422 24.99 2.53 0.69
C LEU A 422 24.58 2.05 2.09
N LEU A 423 25.57 1.88 2.97
CA LEU A 423 25.33 1.31 4.31
C LEU A 423 26.19 2.03 5.35
N ASN A 424 25.57 2.45 6.44
CA ASN A 424 26.32 2.99 7.57
C ASN A 424 27.11 1.90 8.28
N ASN A 425 28.29 2.26 8.83
CA ASN A 425 29.15 1.33 9.57
C ASN A 425 28.59 0.86 10.92
N ASP A 426 27.56 1.55 11.45
CA ASP A 426 26.87 1.27 12.72
C ASP A 426 25.51 0.56 12.52
N THR A 427 25.43 -0.27 11.49
CA THR A 427 24.24 -1.10 11.20
C THR A 427 24.52 -2.58 11.44
N GLU A 428 23.53 -3.33 11.87
CA GLU A 428 23.59 -4.79 11.97
C GLU A 428 22.46 -5.43 11.14
N MET A 429 22.80 -6.39 10.28
CA MET A 429 21.83 -7.16 9.53
C MET A 429 21.03 -8.08 10.45
N ILE A 430 19.71 -7.99 10.42
CA ILE A 430 18.80 -8.87 11.15
C ILE A 430 18.30 -9.99 10.24
N ASP A 431 17.76 -9.64 9.07
CA ASP A 431 17.18 -10.56 8.11
C ASP A 431 18.26 -10.95 7.06
N GLY A 432 18.66 -12.22 7.04
CA GLY A 432 19.67 -12.69 6.09
C GLY A 432 19.24 -12.65 4.62
N GLY A 433 17.96 -12.57 4.34
CA GLY A 433 17.40 -12.40 3.00
C GLY A 433 17.42 -10.96 2.49
N ALA A 434 17.70 -9.97 3.34
CA ALA A 434 17.49 -8.56 3.07
C ALA A 434 18.17 -8.05 1.78
N ILE A 435 19.43 -8.38 1.54
CA ILE A 435 20.16 -7.95 0.33
C ILE A 435 19.49 -8.51 -0.94
N GLY A 436 19.12 -9.79 -0.91
CA GLY A 436 18.46 -10.45 -2.05
C GLY A 436 17.08 -9.88 -2.34
N GLU A 437 16.33 -9.53 -1.32
CA GLU A 437 14.97 -8.98 -1.44
C GLU A 437 15.00 -7.53 -1.94
N MET A 438 15.81 -6.67 -1.32
CA MET A 438 16.04 -5.31 -1.81
C MET A 438 16.53 -5.30 -3.26
N LEU A 439 17.45 -6.21 -3.61
CA LEU A 439 17.93 -6.37 -4.98
C LEU A 439 16.80 -6.79 -5.92
N GLY A 440 15.93 -7.68 -5.47
CA GLY A 440 14.77 -8.14 -6.23
C GLY A 440 13.90 -6.97 -6.70
N TYR A 441 13.54 -6.07 -5.80
CA TYR A 441 12.83 -4.83 -6.14
C TYR A 441 13.68 -3.93 -7.03
N CYS A 442 14.95 -3.73 -6.68
CA CYS A 442 15.84 -2.83 -7.40
C CYS A 442 16.12 -3.29 -8.86
N MET A 443 15.99 -4.58 -9.17
CA MET A 443 16.18 -5.11 -10.53
C MET A 443 15.03 -4.77 -11.48
N ARG A 444 13.87 -4.40 -10.98
CA ARG A 444 12.74 -3.94 -11.81
C ARG A 444 13.14 -2.71 -12.63
N GLY A 445 12.57 -2.61 -13.84
CA GLY A 445 12.83 -1.51 -14.77
C GLY A 445 12.39 -0.14 -14.29
N ASP A 446 11.34 -0.08 -13.49
CA ASP A 446 10.69 1.12 -12.95
C ASP A 446 11.27 1.59 -11.60
N VAL A 447 12.01 0.74 -10.88
CA VAL A 447 12.60 1.06 -9.57
C VAL A 447 14.02 1.63 -9.72
N GLY A 448 14.31 2.71 -9.01
CA GLY A 448 15.64 3.32 -8.94
C GLY A 448 16.34 3.07 -7.61
N ILE A 449 15.59 3.16 -6.51
CA ILE A 449 16.10 3.05 -5.14
C ILE A 449 15.21 2.11 -4.32
N VAL A 450 15.85 1.35 -3.40
CA VAL A 450 15.16 0.56 -2.38
C VAL A 450 15.79 0.85 -1.02
N GLY A 451 14.97 1.20 -0.02
CA GLY A 451 15.40 1.40 1.37
C GLY A 451 14.85 0.35 2.30
N ALA A 452 15.67 -0.10 3.25
CA ALA A 452 15.28 -1.07 4.27
C ALA A 452 14.58 -0.42 5.48
N LYS A 453 13.82 -1.22 6.24
CA LYS A 453 13.36 -0.81 7.58
C LYS A 453 14.54 -0.80 8.55
N LEU A 454 14.72 0.31 9.28
CA LEU A 454 15.73 0.41 10.32
C LEU A 454 15.09 0.45 11.71
N LEU A 455 15.73 -0.22 12.64
CA LEU A 455 15.33 -0.28 14.04
C LEU A 455 16.41 0.34 14.92
N TYR A 456 16.01 0.91 16.05
CA TYR A 456 16.90 1.21 17.15
C TYR A 456 17.27 -0.07 17.93
N GLU A 457 18.26 -0.01 18.81
CA GLU A 457 18.68 -1.14 19.66
C GLU A 457 17.54 -1.70 20.54
N ASP A 458 16.57 -0.86 20.92
CA ASP A 458 15.40 -1.25 21.70
C ASP A 458 14.27 -1.87 20.84
N GLU A 459 14.57 -2.22 19.59
CA GLU A 459 13.64 -2.75 18.58
C GLU A 459 12.48 -1.81 18.21
N THR A 460 12.57 -0.53 18.52
CA THR A 460 11.63 0.46 17.97
C THR A 460 12.06 0.93 16.57
N ILE A 461 11.10 1.43 15.79
CA ILE A 461 11.34 1.86 14.41
C ILE A 461 12.13 3.17 14.40
N GLN A 462 13.26 3.18 13.73
CA GLN A 462 14.02 4.36 13.37
C GLN A 462 13.60 4.89 11.99
N HIS A 463 13.43 3.99 11.02
CA HIS A 463 13.05 4.33 9.64
C HIS A 463 12.08 3.30 9.05
N ALA A 464 10.99 3.82 8.48
CA ALA A 464 10.05 3.07 7.65
C ALA A 464 9.50 3.99 6.54
N GLY A 465 10.41 4.62 5.79
CA GLY A 465 10.11 5.60 4.74
C GLY A 465 10.16 7.05 5.22
N VAL A 466 10.31 7.97 4.27
CA VAL A 466 10.35 9.43 4.49
C VAL A 466 9.21 10.11 3.77
N VAL A 467 8.47 10.95 4.50
CA VAL A 467 7.35 11.75 3.96
C VAL A 467 7.78 13.22 3.88
N LEU A 468 7.69 13.81 2.69
CA LEU A 468 7.94 15.23 2.48
C LEU A 468 6.83 16.07 3.13
N GLY A 469 7.20 17.19 3.75
CA GLY A 469 6.29 18.07 4.48
C GLY A 469 5.99 17.61 5.90
N PHE A 470 6.33 16.39 6.28
CA PHE A 470 6.15 15.89 7.64
C PHE A 470 7.19 16.53 8.57
N GLY A 471 6.74 17.08 9.71
CA GLY A 471 7.63 17.76 10.64
C GLY A 471 8.18 19.12 10.13
N GLY A 472 7.64 19.65 9.01
CA GLY A 472 8.02 20.94 8.43
C GLY A 472 8.77 20.83 7.10
N THR A 473 9.74 19.92 6.94
CA THR A 473 10.50 19.74 5.70
C THR A 473 10.36 18.34 5.17
N ALA A 474 10.83 17.35 5.91
CA ALA A 474 10.71 15.92 5.65
C ALA A 474 10.94 15.18 6.97
N GLY A 475 10.25 14.07 7.16
CA GLY A 475 10.38 13.29 8.39
C GLY A 475 10.19 11.80 8.14
N HIS A 476 10.83 11.00 8.98
CA HIS A 476 10.65 9.56 8.96
C HIS A 476 9.25 9.18 9.46
N ALA A 477 8.60 8.29 8.75
CA ALA A 477 7.32 7.73 9.16
C ALA A 477 7.50 6.75 10.32
N PHE A 478 6.56 6.73 11.26
CA PHE A 478 6.42 5.73 12.32
C PHE A 478 7.56 5.61 13.34
N ILE A 479 8.43 6.63 13.47
CA ILE A 479 9.52 6.63 14.48
C ILE A 479 9.00 6.26 15.87
N GLY A 480 9.75 5.40 16.57
CA GLY A 480 9.48 4.98 17.95
C GLY A 480 8.33 3.99 18.10
N LYS A 481 7.71 3.55 17.00
CA LYS A 481 6.74 2.45 17.04
C LYS A 481 7.46 1.12 17.25
N PRO A 482 6.85 0.14 17.96
CA PRO A 482 7.41 -1.19 18.07
C PRO A 482 7.67 -1.85 16.71
N ARG A 483 8.68 -2.70 16.61
CA ARG A 483 9.08 -3.43 15.39
C ARG A 483 7.92 -4.11 14.64
N TYR A 484 6.97 -4.67 15.39
CA TYR A 484 5.83 -5.43 14.88
C TYR A 484 4.52 -4.63 14.88
N ASP A 485 4.57 -3.31 15.14
CA ASP A 485 3.40 -2.45 14.94
C ASP A 485 3.02 -2.47 13.45
N THR A 486 1.74 -2.58 13.15
CA THR A 486 1.27 -2.57 11.75
C THR A 486 1.31 -1.18 11.14
N GLY A 487 1.33 -0.14 11.99
CA GLY A 487 1.18 1.25 11.54
C GLY A 487 -0.22 1.54 11.01
N TYR A 488 -0.32 2.57 10.21
CA TYR A 488 -1.56 2.99 9.58
C TYR A 488 -1.90 2.04 8.42
N PHE A 489 -2.94 1.22 8.57
CA PHE A 489 -3.39 0.23 7.57
C PHE A 489 -2.27 -0.69 7.04
N GLY A 490 -1.38 -1.16 7.93
CA GLY A 490 -0.34 -2.14 7.59
C GLY A 490 0.95 -1.54 7.02
N ARG A 491 1.04 -0.23 6.84
CA ARG A 491 2.11 0.43 6.07
C ARG A 491 3.54 0.22 6.60
N ILE A 492 3.73 -0.15 7.86
CA ILE A 492 5.05 -0.51 8.40
C ILE A 492 5.54 -1.86 7.86
N LEU A 493 4.60 -2.76 7.55
CA LEU A 493 4.89 -4.16 7.19
C LEU A 493 4.75 -4.44 5.70
N CYS A 494 4.32 -3.46 4.92
CA CYS A 494 4.08 -3.57 3.49
C CYS A 494 5.18 -2.86 2.69
N ALA A 495 5.64 -3.50 1.62
CA ALA A 495 6.43 -2.81 0.60
C ALA A 495 5.57 -1.72 -0.05
N GLN A 496 6.14 -0.55 -0.27
CA GLN A 496 5.42 0.59 -0.83
C GLN A 496 6.36 1.68 -1.35
N ASP A 497 5.81 2.55 -2.18
CA ASP A 497 6.52 3.71 -2.71
C ASP A 497 6.54 4.87 -1.71
N TYR A 498 7.70 5.49 -1.55
CA TYR A 498 7.88 6.68 -0.74
C TYR A 498 8.49 7.84 -1.52
N SER A 499 8.38 9.04 -0.95
CA SER A 499 9.07 10.21 -1.51
C SER A 499 10.58 10.06 -1.41
N ALA A 500 11.06 9.47 -0.32
CA ALA A 500 12.47 9.19 -0.06
C ALA A 500 12.64 8.06 0.97
N VAL A 501 13.84 7.51 1.03
CA VAL A 501 14.33 6.59 2.06
C VAL A 501 15.71 7.05 2.51
N THR A 502 16.16 6.62 3.70
CA THR A 502 17.46 7.03 4.23
C THR A 502 18.62 6.26 3.61
N ALA A 503 19.75 6.93 3.39
CA ALA A 503 20.98 6.31 2.89
C ALA A 503 21.73 5.50 3.96
N ALA A 504 21.23 5.42 5.19
CA ALA A 504 21.80 4.52 6.20
C ALA A 504 21.70 3.03 5.80
N CYS A 505 20.71 2.66 4.95
CA CYS A 505 20.65 1.37 4.23
C CYS A 505 19.82 1.57 2.95
N MET A 506 20.49 1.85 1.83
CA MET A 506 19.85 2.21 0.57
C MET A 506 20.50 1.46 -0.59
N MET A 507 19.72 0.69 -1.33
CA MET A 507 20.17 0.06 -2.56
C MET A 507 19.78 0.89 -3.78
N VAL A 508 20.68 1.03 -4.74
CA VAL A 508 20.46 1.77 -5.99
C VAL A 508 21.13 1.06 -7.17
N LYS A 509 20.52 1.11 -8.36
CA LYS A 509 21.18 0.70 -9.60
C LYS A 509 22.36 1.61 -9.90
N ARG A 510 23.52 1.04 -10.25
CA ARG A 510 24.70 1.81 -10.67
C ARG A 510 24.36 2.78 -11.81
N SER A 511 23.66 2.31 -12.83
CA SER A 511 23.28 3.15 -13.96
C SER A 511 22.39 4.34 -13.58
N VAL A 512 21.53 4.19 -12.58
CA VAL A 512 20.67 5.28 -12.05
C VAL A 512 21.51 6.23 -11.19
N PHE A 513 22.43 5.70 -10.38
CA PHE A 513 23.36 6.50 -9.58
C PHE A 513 24.21 7.42 -10.48
N ASP A 514 24.77 6.84 -11.54
CA ASP A 514 25.61 7.57 -12.51
C ASP A 514 24.77 8.58 -13.33
N GLU A 515 23.55 8.21 -13.76
CA GLU A 515 22.63 9.07 -14.51
C GLU A 515 22.32 10.38 -13.78
N VAL A 516 22.08 10.30 -12.44
CA VAL A 516 21.74 11.48 -11.63
C VAL A 516 22.97 12.18 -11.06
N GLY A 517 24.20 11.68 -11.33
CA GLY A 517 25.47 12.26 -10.87
C GLY A 517 25.77 12.02 -9.40
N GLY A 518 25.33 10.88 -8.84
CA GLY A 518 25.58 10.51 -7.44
C GLY A 518 24.89 11.41 -6.42
N LEU A 519 25.37 11.38 -5.17
CA LEU A 519 24.89 12.27 -4.10
C LEU A 519 25.41 13.70 -4.31
N THR A 520 24.60 14.70 -3.96
CA THR A 520 24.95 16.12 -4.08
C THR A 520 25.98 16.51 -3.02
N GLU A 521 27.19 16.86 -3.44
CA GLU A 521 28.35 17.05 -2.55
C GLU A 521 28.25 18.30 -1.66
N GLU A 522 27.45 19.29 -2.05
CA GLU A 522 27.14 20.46 -1.23
C GLU A 522 26.31 20.09 0.02
N LEU A 523 25.62 18.97 0.00
CA LEU A 523 24.87 18.42 1.13
C LEU A 523 25.76 17.45 1.92
N ALA A 524 26.64 18.01 2.75
CA ALA A 524 27.69 17.23 3.40
C ALA A 524 27.22 16.29 4.53
N VAL A 525 26.10 16.61 5.21
CA VAL A 525 25.67 15.93 6.46
C VAL A 525 24.22 15.49 6.44
N ALA A 526 23.31 16.35 6.01
CA ALA A 526 21.86 16.10 6.10
C ALA A 526 21.16 16.39 4.77
N PHE A 527 20.00 15.77 4.55
CA PHE A 527 19.15 15.89 3.36
C PHE A 527 19.81 15.40 2.05
N ASN A 528 21.01 14.84 2.10
CA ASN A 528 21.68 14.26 0.94
C ASN A 528 20.94 13.05 0.38
N ASP A 529 20.41 12.19 1.23
CA ASP A 529 19.57 11.05 0.89
C ASP A 529 18.21 11.47 0.29
N ILE A 530 17.58 12.49 0.88
CA ILE A 530 16.31 13.03 0.38
C ILE A 530 16.50 13.67 -0.99
N ASP A 531 17.51 14.52 -1.15
CA ASP A 531 17.87 15.12 -2.45
C ASP A 531 18.16 14.05 -3.50
N PHE A 532 18.95 13.04 -3.15
CA PHE A 532 19.27 11.94 -4.05
C PHE A 532 18.00 11.17 -4.49
N CYS A 533 17.11 10.82 -3.56
CA CYS A 533 15.84 10.20 -3.89
C CYS A 533 15.00 11.07 -4.83
N LEU A 534 14.96 12.40 -4.60
CA LEU A 534 14.20 13.32 -5.45
C LEU A 534 14.82 13.46 -6.85
N LYS A 535 16.16 13.42 -6.98
CA LYS A 535 16.85 13.37 -8.27
C LYS A 535 16.46 12.11 -9.05
N VAL A 536 16.46 10.95 -8.40
CA VAL A 536 16.06 9.68 -8.99
C VAL A 536 14.57 9.69 -9.39
N ARG A 537 13.68 10.20 -8.54
CA ARG A 537 12.25 10.34 -8.89
C ARG A 537 12.01 11.24 -10.09
N LYS A 538 12.82 12.27 -10.31
CA LYS A 538 12.74 13.12 -11.51
C LYS A 538 13.04 12.37 -12.82
N THR A 539 13.73 11.24 -12.77
CA THR A 539 13.92 10.36 -13.94
C THR A 539 12.73 9.44 -14.21
N GLY A 540 11.66 9.54 -13.41
CA GLY A 540 10.47 8.68 -13.49
C GLY A 540 10.61 7.34 -12.78
N LYS A 541 11.68 7.14 -11.98
CA LYS A 541 11.89 5.91 -11.21
C LYS A 541 11.26 5.99 -9.82
N LEU A 542 10.85 4.83 -9.32
CA LEU A 542 10.28 4.67 -7.98
C LEU A 542 11.37 4.60 -6.91
N VAL A 543 11.00 5.01 -5.71
CA VAL A 543 11.76 4.84 -4.47
C VAL A 543 10.92 3.94 -3.57
N VAL A 544 11.32 2.69 -3.43
CA VAL A 544 10.56 1.64 -2.72
C VAL A 544 11.10 1.50 -1.29
N TYR A 545 10.21 1.44 -0.33
CA TYR A 545 10.49 0.95 1.01
C TYR A 545 10.20 -0.54 1.06
N ASP A 546 11.21 -1.33 1.45
CA ASP A 546 11.10 -2.77 1.66
C ASP A 546 11.16 -3.06 3.18
N PRO A 547 10.15 -3.74 3.78
CA PRO A 547 10.09 -3.96 5.22
C PRO A 547 11.11 -4.98 5.77
N VAL A 548 12.10 -5.43 4.99
CA VAL A 548 13.26 -6.18 5.51
C VAL A 548 14.03 -5.36 6.53
N SER A 549 14.62 -5.99 7.52
CA SER A 549 15.05 -5.28 8.73
C SER A 549 16.57 -5.31 8.96
N TYR A 550 17.09 -4.13 9.34
CA TYR A 550 18.41 -3.93 9.92
C TYR A 550 18.27 -3.21 11.28
N THR A 551 19.18 -3.47 12.23
CA THR A 551 19.31 -2.65 13.44
C THR A 551 20.38 -1.60 13.22
N HIS A 552 20.10 -0.36 13.60
CA HIS A 552 21.07 0.72 13.65
C HIS A 552 21.63 0.80 15.08
N LEU A 553 22.93 0.51 15.26
CA LEU A 553 23.57 0.37 16.58
C LEU A 553 23.75 1.70 17.31
N ARG A 554 23.64 2.83 16.62
CA ARG A 554 23.70 4.17 17.22
C ARG A 554 22.58 5.04 16.68
N ALA A 555 21.81 5.63 17.57
CA ALA A 555 20.97 6.74 17.22
C ALA A 555 21.89 7.96 17.01
N HIS A 556 22.09 8.40 15.76
CA HIS A 556 22.67 9.71 15.55
C HIS A 556 21.73 10.74 16.18
N GLU A 557 22.10 11.27 17.35
CA GLU A 557 21.52 12.48 17.89
C GLU A 557 21.85 13.61 16.89
N THR A 558 21.00 13.81 15.89
CA THR A 558 20.93 15.09 15.19
C THR A 558 20.33 16.08 16.17
N ARG A 559 21.18 16.68 17.01
CA ARG A 559 20.86 17.91 17.72
C ARG A 559 20.91 19.10 16.77
#